data_b89defe8820b59b2e85d8f050e5ced8e
#
_entry.id   b89defe8820b59b2e85d8f050e5ced8e
#
_cell.length_a   1.000
_cell.length_b   1.000
_cell.length_c   1.000
_cell.angle_alpha   90.00
_cell.angle_beta   90.00
_cell.angle_gamma   90.00
#
_symmetry.space_group_name_H-M   'P 1'
#
loop_
_entity.id
_entity.type
_entity.pdbx_description
1 polymer ?
#
loop_
_entity_poly.entity_id
_entity_poly.type
_entity_poly.pdbx_seq_one_letter_code
_entity_poly.pdbx_strand_id
1 'polypeptide(L)'
;MLIAPRISNRVGEQIAHTTIEDFKALKSKATSDEPTEKKDSSDDSPPNTNPAADSSKSDHDPDWQIEDKESYIESGELSDSITKVDFDRLYSDSIMYNENLKKHQHELLTNEQSYQSPALNLSSYGITSGVYGYISAPSIGMELPIYLGGNDENMALGAAHMTYTTLPVGGKSTNCVLSGHSGYIGRIFFDYIPSLSIGDAITVENYWNTLTYKVIDKQIHKKDESADCYITEGRDLLTLITCVSNGHGGFDRFYVIAERS
;
A
#
# COMPACT_ATOMS: atom_id res chain seq x y z
N MET A 1 26.43 -28.48 7.91
CA MET A 1 26.67 -27.05 7.76
C MET A 1 25.34 -26.35 7.56
N LEU A 2 24.51 -26.20 8.65
CA LEU A 2 23.09 -25.77 8.62
C LEU A 2 22.80 -24.57 9.53
N ILE A 3 23.82 -23.78 9.92
CA ILE A 3 23.67 -22.70 10.89
C ILE A 3 23.42 -21.32 10.22
N ALA A 4 23.93 -21.13 9.01
CA ALA A 4 23.83 -19.84 8.29
C ALA A 4 22.39 -19.38 7.97
N PRO A 5 21.46 -20.24 7.48
CA PRO A 5 20.09 -19.81 7.16
C PRO A 5 19.31 -19.30 8.37
N ARG A 6 19.48 -19.94 9.55
CA ARG A 6 18.76 -19.56 10.77
C ARG A 6 19.19 -18.21 11.35
N ILE A 7 20.47 -17.88 11.24
CA ILE A 7 21.00 -16.59 11.72
C ILE A 7 20.53 -15.47 10.79
N SER A 8 20.56 -15.70 9.48
CA SER A 8 20.10 -14.73 8.48
C SER A 8 18.60 -14.43 8.62
N ASN A 9 17.77 -15.46 8.82
CA ASN A 9 16.32 -15.28 9.05
C ASN A 9 16.03 -14.44 10.30
N ARG A 10 16.76 -14.66 11.41
CA ARG A 10 16.59 -13.84 12.63
C ARG A 10 16.93 -12.36 12.40
N VAL A 11 17.97 -12.07 11.64
CA VAL A 11 18.31 -10.68 11.29
C VAL A 11 17.22 -10.04 10.43
N GLY A 12 16.70 -10.78 9.46
CA GLY A 12 15.59 -10.33 8.62
C GLY A 12 14.30 -10.04 9.41
N GLU A 13 13.96 -10.93 10.36
CA GLU A 13 12.82 -10.75 11.27
C GLU A 13 13.01 -9.54 12.19
N GLN A 14 14.22 -9.30 12.70
CA GLN A 14 14.52 -8.13 13.51
C GLN A 14 14.39 -6.82 12.73
N ILE A 15 14.85 -6.77 11.48
CA ILE A 15 14.70 -5.60 10.62
C ILE A 15 13.22 -5.31 10.36
N ALA A 16 12.43 -6.32 10.00
CA ALA A 16 11.00 -6.16 9.79
C ALA A 16 10.29 -5.66 11.06
N HIS A 17 10.61 -6.25 12.21
CA HIS A 17 10.05 -5.83 13.50
C HIS A 17 10.41 -4.38 13.84
N THR A 18 11.67 -3.97 13.72
CA THR A 18 12.07 -2.58 13.97
C THR A 18 11.34 -1.61 13.05
N THR A 19 11.22 -1.96 11.76
CA THR A 19 10.51 -1.14 10.78
C THR A 19 9.01 -0.98 11.13
N ILE A 20 8.38 -2.03 11.63
CA ILE A 20 6.98 -2.00 12.08
C ILE A 20 6.82 -1.17 13.36
N GLU A 21 7.76 -1.28 14.31
CA GLU A 21 7.75 -0.44 15.54
C GLU A 21 7.93 1.06 15.20
N ASP A 22 8.81 1.40 14.26
CA ASP A 22 8.96 2.77 13.77
C ASP A 22 7.67 3.29 13.12
N PHE A 23 6.99 2.45 12.32
CA PHE A 23 5.68 2.76 11.75
C PHE A 23 4.64 3.02 12.85
N LYS A 24 4.54 2.14 13.86
CA LYS A 24 3.61 2.29 15.00
C LYS A 24 3.88 3.57 15.79
N ALA A 25 5.15 3.91 16.00
CA ALA A 25 5.56 5.15 16.66
C ALA A 25 5.15 6.40 15.85
N LEU A 26 5.29 6.36 14.53
CA LEU A 26 4.87 7.44 13.64
C LEU A 26 3.35 7.60 13.65
N LYS A 27 2.61 6.48 13.57
CA LYS A 27 1.14 6.45 13.65
C LYS A 27 0.63 7.02 14.97
N SER A 28 1.25 6.67 16.11
CA SER A 28 0.83 7.18 17.42
C SER A 28 0.98 8.70 17.56
N LYS A 29 2.00 9.28 16.93
CA LYS A 29 2.16 10.74 16.88
C LYS A 29 1.05 11.41 16.07
N ALA A 30 0.61 10.78 14.96
CA ALA A 30 -0.49 11.28 14.15
C ALA A 30 -1.80 11.39 14.94
N THR A 31 -2.12 10.38 15.77
CA THR A 31 -3.35 10.35 16.57
C THR A 31 -3.33 11.27 17.79
N SER A 32 -2.14 11.67 18.27
CA SER A 32 -2.01 12.59 19.41
C SER A 32 -2.18 14.07 19.05
N ASP A 33 -2.06 14.41 17.77
CA ASP A 33 -2.15 15.79 17.28
C ASP A 33 -3.57 16.21 16.82
N GLU A 34 -4.59 15.34 16.98
CA GLU A 34 -5.99 15.73 16.76
C GLU A 34 -6.43 16.75 17.85
N PRO A 35 -6.88 17.96 17.49
CA PRO A 35 -7.44 18.88 18.45
C PRO A 35 -8.74 18.31 18.99
N THR A 36 -8.83 18.16 20.32
CA THR A 36 -10.07 17.82 21.02
C THR A 36 -11.15 18.85 20.67
N GLU A 37 -12.04 18.52 19.74
CA GLU A 37 -13.24 19.31 19.48
C GLU A 37 -14.11 19.34 20.74
N LYS A 38 -14.22 20.53 21.33
CA LYS A 38 -15.24 20.85 22.30
C LYS A 38 -16.60 20.79 21.62
N LYS A 39 -17.44 19.84 22.02
CA LYS A 39 -18.85 19.82 21.70
C LYS A 39 -19.47 21.13 22.27
N ASP A 40 -19.78 22.06 21.39
CA ASP A 40 -20.75 23.11 21.69
C ASP A 40 -21.98 22.87 20.80
N SER A 41 -23.09 22.66 21.49
CA SER A 41 -24.40 22.45 20.93
C SER A 41 -25.05 23.82 20.64
N SER A 42 -25.34 24.11 19.38
CA SER A 42 -26.46 25.04 19.07
C SER A 42 -26.97 24.77 17.66
N ASP A 43 -28.22 24.42 17.64
CA ASP A 43 -29.21 24.33 16.59
C ASP A 43 -29.28 25.64 15.77
N ASP A 44 -29.18 25.52 14.41
CA ASP A 44 -30.03 26.35 13.53
C ASP A 44 -29.95 25.87 12.07
N SER A 45 -31.11 25.73 11.45
CA SER A 45 -31.33 25.26 10.11
C SER A 45 -31.25 26.40 9.06
N PRO A 46 -31.10 26.03 7.73
CA PRO A 46 -30.59 26.95 6.70
C PRO A 46 -31.70 27.76 5.97
N PRO A 47 -31.34 28.71 5.15
CA PRO A 47 -32.11 28.99 3.94
C PRO A 47 -31.35 28.73 2.64
N ASN A 48 -32.05 28.02 1.79
CA ASN A 48 -31.86 27.73 0.40
C ASN A 48 -31.87 28.99 -0.48
N THR A 49 -30.85 29.18 -1.36
CA THR A 49 -31.04 29.92 -2.63
C THR A 49 -30.02 29.51 -3.65
N ASN A 50 -30.50 28.90 -4.75
CA ASN A 50 -29.82 28.88 -6.04
C ASN A 50 -30.00 30.23 -6.74
N PRO A 51 -29.07 30.67 -7.61
CA PRO A 51 -29.37 30.61 -9.04
C PRO A 51 -28.21 30.32 -10.01
N ALA A 52 -28.56 29.55 -11.03
CA ALA A 52 -28.28 29.64 -12.47
C ALA A 52 -26.90 30.02 -13.02
N ALA A 53 -26.42 29.08 -13.82
CA ALA A 53 -25.58 29.09 -15.02
C ALA A 53 -25.08 30.43 -15.62
N ASP A 54 -23.79 30.43 -15.98
CA ASP A 54 -23.37 30.91 -17.31
C ASP A 54 -22.09 30.21 -17.80
N SER A 55 -22.05 29.97 -19.09
CA SER A 55 -21.08 29.25 -19.86
C SER A 55 -20.01 30.21 -20.44
N SER A 56 -18.71 29.89 -20.36
CA SER A 56 -17.77 30.26 -21.43
C SER A 56 -16.49 29.42 -21.40
N LYS A 57 -16.15 28.89 -22.57
CA LYS A 57 -14.94 28.17 -22.94
C LYS A 57 -13.72 29.06 -22.85
N SER A 58 -12.58 28.50 -22.43
CA SER A 58 -11.30 28.84 -23.05
C SER A 58 -10.30 27.71 -22.88
N ASP A 59 -9.86 27.19 -24.01
CA ASP A 59 -8.70 26.32 -24.20
C ASP A 59 -7.44 27.01 -23.70
N HIS A 60 -6.65 26.33 -22.85
CA HIS A 60 -5.23 26.67 -22.71
C HIS A 60 -4.45 25.41 -22.30
N ASP A 61 -3.64 24.97 -23.22
CA ASP A 61 -2.60 23.95 -23.11
C ASP A 61 -1.42 24.56 -22.33
N PRO A 62 -0.90 23.98 -21.27
CA PRO A 62 0.34 24.46 -20.65
C PRO A 62 1.54 23.67 -21.17
N ASP A 63 2.31 24.35 -22.01
CA ASP A 63 3.65 24.03 -22.44
C ASP A 63 4.62 23.95 -21.26
N TRP A 64 5.28 22.79 -21.05
CA TRP A 64 6.29 22.58 -20.02
C TRP A 64 7.67 22.97 -20.56
N GLN A 65 8.11 24.16 -20.25
CA GLN A 65 9.52 24.54 -20.40
C GLN A 65 10.26 24.42 -19.07
N ILE A 66 11.29 23.57 -19.08
CA ILE A 66 12.26 23.42 -17.99
C ILE A 66 13.22 24.61 -18.06
N GLU A 67 13.17 25.53 -17.12
CA GLU A 67 14.24 26.51 -16.92
C GLU A 67 15.15 26.07 -15.75
N ASP A 68 16.38 25.73 -16.10
CA ASP A 68 17.50 25.58 -15.17
C ASP A 68 17.80 26.94 -14.50
N LYS A 69 17.60 27.02 -13.19
CA LYS A 69 18.16 28.09 -12.35
C LYS A 69 18.97 27.48 -11.23
N GLU A 70 20.29 27.43 -11.45
CA GLU A 70 21.25 27.40 -10.35
C GLU A 70 21.07 28.66 -9.49
N SER A 71 20.63 28.49 -8.24
CA SER A 71 20.71 29.55 -7.24
C SER A 71 21.57 29.08 -6.06
N TYR A 72 22.60 29.85 -5.83
CA TYR A 72 23.58 29.80 -4.74
C TYR A 72 22.91 29.55 -3.38
N ILE A 73 23.38 28.53 -2.65
CA ILE A 73 22.99 28.28 -1.26
C ILE A 73 23.92 29.12 -0.37
N GLU A 74 23.35 30.16 0.19
CA GLU A 74 23.93 30.90 1.30
C GLU A 74 23.79 30.05 2.58
N SER A 75 24.92 29.86 3.29
CA SER A 75 25.01 29.13 4.54
C SER A 75 24.27 29.89 5.66
N GLY A 76 23.08 29.44 5.99
CA GLY A 76 22.29 29.94 7.10
C GLY A 76 21.51 28.83 7.77
N GLU A 77 21.89 28.55 9.00
CA GLU A 77 21.16 27.83 10.06
C GLU A 77 20.34 26.58 9.64
N LEU A 78 20.87 25.38 9.94
CA LEU A 78 20.09 24.16 10.04
C LEU A 78 19.03 24.36 11.13
N SER A 79 17.90 24.95 10.79
CA SER A 79 16.71 24.85 11.59
C SER A 79 16.23 23.40 11.44
N ASP A 80 16.15 22.71 12.54
CA ASP A 80 15.62 21.37 12.72
C ASP A 80 14.09 21.42 12.48
N SER A 81 13.68 21.72 11.24
CA SER A 81 12.30 21.61 10.81
C SER A 81 12.03 20.12 10.59
N ILE A 82 11.64 19.42 11.67
CA ILE A 82 10.98 18.13 11.57
C ILE A 82 9.81 18.35 10.62
N THR A 83 9.95 17.88 9.37
CA THR A 83 8.89 18.00 8.37
C THR A 83 7.70 17.22 8.92
N LYS A 84 6.66 17.91 9.31
CA LYS A 84 5.43 17.30 9.84
C LYS A 84 4.88 16.37 8.75
N VAL A 85 4.58 15.11 9.09
CA VAL A 85 3.99 14.17 8.16
C VAL A 85 2.57 14.62 7.83
N ASP A 86 2.25 14.70 6.54
CA ASP A 86 0.94 15.11 6.03
C ASP A 86 0.05 13.88 5.78
N PHE A 87 -0.52 13.33 6.86
CA PHE A 87 -1.38 12.15 6.81
C PHE A 87 -2.71 12.42 6.11
N ASP A 88 -3.27 13.62 6.23
CA ASP A 88 -4.56 13.99 5.63
C ASP A 88 -4.45 14.03 4.10
N ARG A 89 -3.39 14.65 3.59
CA ARG A 89 -3.10 14.67 2.17
C ARG A 89 -2.81 13.26 1.65
N LEU A 90 -2.01 12.46 2.36
CA LEU A 90 -1.74 11.08 1.97
C LEU A 90 -3.02 10.25 1.90
N TYR A 91 -3.94 10.42 2.87
CA TYR A 91 -5.24 9.73 2.85
C TYR A 91 -6.08 10.14 1.64
N SER A 92 -6.23 11.45 1.43
CA SER A 92 -7.01 11.98 0.31
C SER A 92 -6.47 11.50 -1.04
N ASP A 93 -5.16 11.55 -1.23
CA ASP A 93 -4.50 11.09 -2.45
C ASP A 93 -4.63 9.56 -2.64
N SER A 94 -4.61 8.78 -1.54
CA SER A 94 -4.85 7.33 -1.58
C SER A 94 -6.27 6.98 -2.01
N ILE A 95 -7.26 7.69 -1.50
CA ILE A 95 -8.67 7.52 -1.92
C ILE A 95 -8.83 7.92 -3.39
N MET A 96 -8.27 9.05 -3.79
CA MET A 96 -8.36 9.54 -5.19
C MET A 96 -7.70 8.56 -6.17
N TYR A 97 -6.56 7.98 -5.80
CA TYR A 97 -5.90 6.94 -6.57
C TYR A 97 -6.82 5.71 -6.75
N ASN A 98 -7.45 5.22 -5.67
CA ASN A 98 -8.37 4.09 -5.72
C ASN A 98 -9.61 4.40 -6.58
N GLU A 99 -10.20 5.58 -6.46
CA GLU A 99 -11.37 5.99 -7.27
C GLU A 99 -11.02 6.10 -8.77
N ASN A 100 -9.82 6.55 -9.11
CA ASN A 100 -9.36 6.57 -10.49
C ASN A 100 -9.20 5.16 -11.07
N LEU A 101 -8.66 4.22 -10.30
CA LEU A 101 -8.51 2.83 -10.73
C LEU A 101 -9.84 2.13 -10.99
N LYS A 102 -10.90 2.42 -10.25
CA LYS A 102 -12.23 1.86 -10.51
C LYS A 102 -12.73 2.09 -11.94
N LYS A 103 -12.23 3.12 -12.59
CA LYS A 103 -12.63 3.49 -13.96
C LYS A 103 -11.64 3.03 -15.03
N HIS A 104 -10.34 2.96 -14.69
CA HIS A 104 -9.27 2.84 -15.67
C HIS A 104 -8.33 1.64 -15.46
N GLN A 105 -8.58 0.78 -14.46
CA GLN A 105 -7.65 -0.31 -14.12
C GLN A 105 -7.30 -1.21 -15.32
N HIS A 106 -8.29 -1.57 -16.15
CA HIS A 106 -8.07 -2.43 -17.33
C HIS A 106 -7.16 -1.80 -18.39
N GLU A 107 -7.10 -0.47 -18.44
CA GLU A 107 -6.22 0.27 -19.35
C GLU A 107 -4.80 0.38 -18.81
N LEU A 108 -4.65 0.42 -17.49
CA LEU A 108 -3.41 0.64 -16.77
C LEU A 108 -2.65 -0.67 -16.47
N LEU A 109 -3.38 -1.73 -16.12
CA LEU A 109 -2.81 -3.04 -15.76
C LEU A 109 -2.54 -3.91 -17.00
N THR A 110 -1.87 -3.35 -18.01
CA THR A 110 -1.62 -4.02 -19.30
C THR A 110 -0.18 -4.49 -19.47
N ASN A 111 0.73 -4.07 -18.59
CA ASN A 111 2.17 -4.29 -18.75
C ASN A 111 2.76 -4.82 -17.44
N GLU A 112 3.50 -5.95 -17.51
CA GLU A 112 4.17 -6.56 -16.35
C GLU A 112 5.16 -5.64 -15.62
N GLN A 113 5.64 -4.59 -16.24
CA GLN A 113 6.58 -3.63 -15.64
C GLN A 113 5.87 -2.45 -14.95
N SER A 114 4.62 -2.19 -15.31
CA SER A 114 3.88 -1.03 -14.81
C SER A 114 3.59 -1.08 -13.31
N TYR A 115 3.52 -2.28 -12.70
CA TYR A 115 3.30 -2.45 -11.27
C TYR A 115 4.53 -2.18 -10.39
N GLN A 116 5.71 -1.93 -10.97
CA GLN A 116 6.98 -1.79 -10.23
C GLN A 116 7.18 -0.40 -9.63
N SER A 117 6.68 0.64 -10.27
CA SER A 117 6.78 2.02 -9.77
C SER A 117 5.85 2.22 -8.57
N PRO A 118 6.22 3.04 -7.57
CA PRO A 118 5.33 3.31 -6.45
C PRO A 118 4.08 4.06 -6.90
N ALA A 119 2.91 3.69 -6.36
CA ALA A 119 1.63 4.35 -6.60
C ALA A 119 1.63 5.82 -6.11
N LEU A 120 2.31 6.07 -4.98
CA LEU A 120 2.51 7.39 -4.38
C LEU A 120 3.97 7.51 -3.90
N ASN A 121 4.53 8.71 -3.96
CA ASN A 121 5.84 9.00 -3.39
C ASN A 121 5.70 9.39 -1.92
N LEU A 122 5.93 8.45 -0.99
CA LEU A 122 5.74 8.65 0.45
C LEU A 122 6.63 9.74 1.04
N SER A 123 7.82 10.00 0.48
CA SER A 123 8.69 11.06 0.95
C SER A 123 8.08 12.46 0.74
N SER A 124 7.23 12.64 -0.26
CA SER A 124 6.51 13.91 -0.49
C SER A 124 5.47 14.23 0.59
N TYR A 125 5.14 13.27 1.45
CA TYR A 125 4.26 13.42 2.62
C TYR A 125 5.06 13.45 3.93
N GLY A 126 6.39 13.47 3.88
CA GLY A 126 7.24 13.45 5.05
C GLY A 126 7.53 12.04 5.62
N ILE A 127 7.15 10.97 4.91
CA ILE A 127 7.39 9.58 5.33
C ILE A 127 8.67 9.08 4.64
N THR A 128 9.78 9.10 5.37
CA THR A 128 11.10 8.71 4.85
C THR A 128 11.40 7.22 4.95
N SER A 129 10.65 6.47 5.77
CA SER A 129 10.81 5.01 5.90
C SER A 129 10.37 4.24 4.66
N GLY A 130 9.56 4.84 3.79
CA GLY A 130 8.96 4.17 2.63
C GLY A 130 7.84 3.18 2.98
N VAL A 131 7.47 3.04 4.25
CA VAL A 131 6.47 2.09 4.74
C VAL A 131 5.09 2.73 4.69
N TYR A 132 4.15 2.08 4.00
CA TYR A 132 2.75 2.52 3.94
C TYR A 132 1.88 1.92 5.04
N GLY A 133 2.25 0.75 5.53
CA GLY A 133 1.54 -0.01 6.54
C GLY A 133 2.23 -1.33 6.83
N TYR A 134 1.54 -2.24 7.48
CA TYR A 134 2.01 -3.63 7.61
C TYR A 134 0.86 -4.63 7.48
N ILE A 135 1.21 -5.85 7.05
CA ILE A 135 0.29 -6.98 6.94
C ILE A 135 0.64 -8.03 8.00
N SER A 136 -0.38 -8.64 8.60
CA SER A 136 -0.23 -9.71 9.56
C SER A 136 -1.20 -10.86 9.27
N ALA A 137 -0.71 -12.09 9.39
CA ALA A 137 -1.51 -13.32 9.33
C ALA A 137 -1.05 -14.26 10.49
N PRO A 138 -1.67 -14.15 11.68
CA PRO A 138 -1.22 -14.85 12.89
C PRO A 138 -1.21 -16.37 12.76
N SER A 139 -2.13 -16.96 11.99
CA SER A 139 -2.20 -18.43 11.80
C SER A 139 -0.95 -19.03 11.17
N ILE A 140 -0.15 -18.21 10.46
CA ILE A 140 1.12 -18.61 9.83
C ILE A 140 2.32 -17.84 10.40
N GLY A 141 2.13 -17.04 11.47
CA GLY A 141 3.18 -16.25 12.11
C GLY A 141 3.79 -15.17 11.22
N MET A 142 3.02 -14.64 10.25
CA MET A 142 3.48 -13.62 9.30
C MET A 142 3.15 -12.22 9.83
N GLU A 143 4.17 -11.35 9.84
CA GLU A 143 4.04 -9.91 10.05
C GLU A 143 5.11 -9.20 9.21
N LEU A 144 4.71 -8.38 8.23
CA LEU A 144 5.60 -7.76 7.25
C LEU A 144 5.21 -6.32 6.97
N PRO A 145 6.19 -5.39 6.82
CA PRO A 145 5.92 -4.04 6.35
C PRO A 145 5.45 -4.05 4.88
N ILE A 146 4.61 -3.09 4.51
CA ILE A 146 4.09 -2.88 3.15
C ILE A 146 4.81 -1.69 2.52
N TYR A 147 5.43 -1.94 1.37
CA TYR A 147 6.07 -0.94 0.52
C TYR A 147 5.27 -0.74 -0.76
N LEU A 148 5.27 0.48 -1.32
CA LEU A 148 4.56 0.78 -2.56
C LEU A 148 5.45 0.52 -3.78
N GLY A 149 4.93 -0.24 -4.75
CA GLY A 149 5.63 -0.68 -5.96
C GLY A 149 6.15 -2.11 -5.87
N GLY A 150 5.72 -2.96 -6.81
CA GLY A 150 6.04 -4.38 -6.87
C GLY A 150 7.40 -4.66 -7.52
N ASN A 151 8.46 -3.97 -7.09
CA ASN A 151 9.83 -4.16 -7.54
C ASN A 151 10.65 -5.07 -6.60
N ASP A 152 11.78 -5.55 -7.09
CA ASP A 152 12.65 -6.47 -6.35
C ASP A 152 13.20 -5.86 -5.05
N GLU A 153 13.47 -4.54 -5.02
CA GLU A 153 13.97 -3.84 -3.84
C GLU A 153 12.93 -3.88 -2.71
N ASN A 154 11.69 -3.55 -2.99
CA ASN A 154 10.60 -3.58 -2.02
C ASN A 154 10.28 -5.02 -1.58
N MET A 155 10.24 -5.97 -2.51
CA MET A 155 10.03 -7.39 -2.19
C MET A 155 11.17 -8.00 -1.35
N ALA A 156 12.37 -7.44 -1.41
CA ALA A 156 13.48 -7.83 -0.53
C ALA A 156 13.39 -7.24 0.89
N LEU A 157 12.45 -6.32 1.15
CA LEU A 157 12.23 -5.67 2.44
C LEU A 157 10.95 -6.14 3.14
N GLY A 158 9.89 -6.47 2.39
CA GLY A 158 8.60 -6.85 2.93
C GLY A 158 7.59 -7.26 1.87
N ALA A 159 6.32 -6.99 2.12
CA ALA A 159 5.24 -7.13 1.14
C ALA A 159 5.23 -5.90 0.22
N ALA A 160 5.23 -6.12 -1.08
CA ALA A 160 5.24 -5.05 -2.07
C ALA A 160 3.85 -4.87 -2.70
N HIS A 161 3.29 -3.68 -2.60
CA HIS A 161 2.02 -3.34 -3.25
C HIS A 161 2.20 -3.26 -4.76
N MET A 162 1.40 -3.98 -5.50
CA MET A 162 1.41 -3.96 -6.96
C MET A 162 0.66 -2.72 -7.47
N THR A 163 1.39 -1.82 -8.09
CA THR A 163 0.81 -0.59 -8.66
C THR A 163 -0.25 -0.91 -9.71
N TYR A 164 -1.25 -0.06 -9.86
CA TYR A 164 -2.50 -0.29 -10.58
C TYR A 164 -3.43 -1.35 -9.97
N THR A 165 -3.18 -1.73 -8.72
CA THR A 165 -4.19 -2.28 -7.82
C THR A 165 -4.50 -1.26 -6.73
N THR A 166 -5.58 -1.43 -5.97
CA THR A 166 -5.95 -0.39 -4.99
C THR A 166 -5.02 -0.36 -3.79
N LEU A 167 -4.73 0.83 -3.30
CA LEU A 167 -4.01 1.00 -2.05
C LEU A 167 -4.83 0.42 -0.87
N PRO A 168 -4.17 -0.10 0.17
CA PRO A 168 -4.83 -0.78 1.29
C PRO A 168 -5.48 0.20 2.27
N VAL A 169 -6.42 1.01 1.80
CA VAL A 169 -7.29 1.86 2.62
C VAL A 169 -8.70 1.30 2.76
N GLY A 170 -8.99 0.18 2.07
CA GLY A 170 -10.28 -0.50 2.06
C GLY A 170 -11.35 0.22 1.23
N GLY A 171 -12.55 -0.30 1.27
CA GLY A 171 -13.72 0.28 0.60
C GLY A 171 -14.33 -0.63 -0.46
N LYS A 172 -15.58 -0.33 -0.86
CA LYS A 172 -16.27 -1.10 -1.90
C LYS A 172 -15.60 -0.94 -3.27
N SER A 173 -15.60 -2.02 -4.03
CA SER A 173 -14.95 -2.08 -5.35
C SER A 173 -13.45 -1.78 -5.24
N THR A 174 -12.77 -2.50 -4.35
CA THR A 174 -11.31 -2.45 -4.18
C THR A 174 -10.71 -3.85 -4.24
N ASN A 175 -9.48 -3.97 -4.72
CA ASN A 175 -8.64 -5.14 -4.60
C ASN A 175 -7.18 -4.67 -4.40
N CYS A 176 -6.70 -4.72 -3.17
CA CYS A 176 -5.31 -4.45 -2.87
C CYS A 176 -4.49 -5.72 -3.14
N VAL A 177 -3.51 -5.64 -4.01
CA VAL A 177 -2.65 -6.77 -4.34
C VAL A 177 -1.27 -6.56 -3.76
N LEU A 178 -0.84 -7.51 -2.93
CA LEU A 178 0.49 -7.54 -2.32
C LEU A 178 1.27 -8.74 -2.83
N SER A 179 2.49 -8.49 -3.31
CA SER A 179 3.42 -9.53 -3.73
C SER A 179 4.53 -9.70 -2.70
N GLY A 180 5.01 -10.93 -2.53
CA GLY A 180 6.15 -11.23 -1.66
C GLY A 180 6.89 -12.47 -2.13
N HIS A 181 8.20 -12.48 -1.90
CA HIS A 181 9.02 -13.64 -2.24
C HIS A 181 8.64 -14.90 -1.43
N SER A 182 8.92 -16.08 -2.00
CA SER A 182 9.02 -17.32 -1.27
C SER A 182 10.38 -17.99 -1.57
N GLY A 183 10.96 -18.65 -0.55
CA GLY A 183 12.28 -19.27 -0.68
C GLY A 183 13.44 -18.26 -0.78
N TYR A 184 13.27 -17.03 -0.33
CA TYR A 184 14.32 -16.01 -0.34
C TYR A 184 15.37 -16.33 0.72
N ILE A 185 16.65 -16.34 0.33
CA ILE A 185 17.73 -16.72 1.24
C ILE A 185 17.86 -15.68 2.36
N GLY A 186 17.68 -16.15 3.60
CA GLY A 186 17.89 -15.34 4.79
C GLY A 186 16.70 -14.54 5.29
N ARG A 187 15.54 -14.65 4.65
CA ARG A 187 14.29 -14.03 5.11
C ARG A 187 13.10 -14.90 4.78
N ILE A 188 12.08 -14.85 5.63
CA ILE A 188 10.76 -15.45 5.40
C ILE A 188 9.80 -14.32 5.07
N PHE A 189 9.19 -14.37 3.91
CA PHE A 189 8.20 -13.41 3.46
C PHE A 189 6.84 -14.09 3.27
N PHE A 190 6.49 -14.46 2.03
CA PHE A 190 5.23 -15.14 1.71
C PHE A 190 5.38 -16.66 1.58
N ASP A 191 6.44 -17.23 2.18
CA ASP A 191 6.72 -18.67 2.14
C ASP A 191 5.56 -19.53 2.63
N TYR A 192 4.84 -19.04 3.62
CA TYR A 192 3.76 -19.79 4.30
C TYR A 192 2.36 -19.39 3.88
N ILE A 193 2.15 -18.43 2.96
CA ILE A 193 0.79 -18.09 2.51
C ILE A 193 0.05 -19.28 1.86
N PRO A 194 0.71 -20.27 1.23
CA PRO A 194 0.03 -21.47 0.78
C PRO A 194 -0.60 -22.31 1.91
N SER A 195 -0.12 -22.16 3.15
CA SER A 195 -0.64 -22.85 4.35
C SER A 195 -1.88 -22.19 4.96
N LEU A 196 -2.22 -20.96 4.56
CA LEU A 196 -3.47 -20.31 4.99
C LEU A 196 -4.67 -21.16 4.62
N SER A 197 -5.64 -21.25 5.52
CA SER A 197 -6.92 -21.93 5.31
C SER A 197 -8.02 -20.95 4.99
N ILE A 198 -9.06 -21.41 4.27
CA ILE A 198 -10.29 -20.63 4.09
C ILE A 198 -10.85 -20.25 5.46
N GLY A 199 -11.15 -18.96 5.65
CA GLY A 199 -11.63 -18.40 6.93
C GLY A 199 -10.53 -17.82 7.83
N ASP A 200 -9.25 -18.07 7.55
CA ASP A 200 -8.13 -17.45 8.29
C ASP A 200 -8.18 -15.95 8.17
N ALA A 201 -7.85 -15.28 9.28
CA ALA A 201 -7.81 -13.83 9.32
C ALA A 201 -6.46 -13.28 8.83
N ILE A 202 -6.53 -12.26 8.00
CA ILE A 202 -5.41 -11.44 7.58
C ILE A 202 -5.75 -9.99 7.94
N THR A 203 -4.83 -9.27 8.57
CA THR A 203 -5.01 -7.86 8.88
C THR A 203 -4.02 -7.00 8.11
N VAL A 204 -4.49 -5.86 7.64
CA VAL A 204 -3.63 -4.79 7.11
C VAL A 204 -3.82 -3.58 8.00
N GLU A 205 -2.74 -3.10 8.59
CA GLU A 205 -2.74 -1.86 9.35
C GLU A 205 -2.05 -0.77 8.55
N ASN A 206 -2.76 0.31 8.30
CA ASN A 206 -2.25 1.54 7.72
C ASN A 206 -2.26 2.68 8.77
N TYR A 207 -1.93 3.90 8.38
CA TYR A 207 -1.85 5.03 9.30
C TYR A 207 -3.19 5.39 9.94
N TRP A 208 -4.33 5.05 9.31
CA TRP A 208 -5.67 5.45 9.76
C TRP A 208 -6.47 4.29 10.36
N ASN A 209 -6.34 3.08 9.81
CA ASN A 209 -7.22 1.95 10.10
C ASN A 209 -6.48 0.63 10.24
N THR A 210 -7.13 -0.30 10.94
CA THR A 210 -6.83 -1.74 10.87
C THR A 210 -7.94 -2.41 10.08
N LEU A 211 -7.57 -2.99 8.94
CA LEU A 211 -8.48 -3.65 8.01
C LEU A 211 -8.36 -5.17 8.18
N THR A 212 -9.45 -5.84 8.53
CA THR A 212 -9.47 -7.30 8.69
C THR A 212 -10.17 -7.96 7.52
N TYR A 213 -9.50 -8.95 6.94
CA TYR A 213 -9.96 -9.76 5.82
C TYR A 213 -10.01 -11.24 6.23
N LYS A 214 -10.87 -12.01 5.60
CA LYS A 214 -10.90 -13.48 5.73
C LYS A 214 -10.56 -14.12 4.41
N VAL A 215 -9.70 -15.12 4.42
CA VAL A 215 -9.37 -15.92 3.23
C VAL A 215 -10.64 -16.58 2.71
N ILE A 216 -10.95 -16.38 1.44
CA ILE A 216 -12.13 -16.93 0.77
C ILE A 216 -11.79 -17.87 -0.37
N ASP A 217 -10.58 -17.72 -0.97
CA ASP A 217 -10.16 -18.58 -2.07
C ASP A 217 -8.63 -18.67 -2.17
N LYS A 218 -8.15 -19.73 -2.82
CA LYS A 218 -6.74 -19.95 -3.13
C LYS A 218 -6.62 -20.54 -4.53
N GLN A 219 -5.73 -19.97 -5.36
CA GLN A 219 -5.58 -20.35 -6.75
C GLN A 219 -4.11 -20.46 -7.15
N ILE A 220 -3.84 -21.23 -8.20
CA ILE A 220 -2.52 -21.29 -8.84
C ILE A 220 -2.71 -20.94 -10.31
N HIS A 221 -1.97 -19.94 -10.75
CA HIS A 221 -1.97 -19.49 -12.13
C HIS A 221 -0.58 -19.58 -12.73
N LYS A 222 -0.50 -19.72 -14.04
CA LYS A 222 0.76 -19.55 -14.76
C LYS A 222 1.24 -18.10 -14.62
N LYS A 223 2.55 -17.93 -14.81
CA LYS A 223 3.23 -16.65 -14.62
C LYS A 223 2.54 -15.46 -15.32
N ASP A 224 1.95 -15.71 -16.49
CA ASP A 224 1.38 -14.65 -17.34
C ASP A 224 -0.14 -14.45 -17.17
N GLU A 225 -0.75 -15.11 -16.16
CA GLU A 225 -2.18 -15.01 -15.86
C GLU A 225 -2.38 -14.11 -14.63
N SER A 226 -3.15 -13.02 -14.77
CA SER A 226 -3.33 -12.00 -13.72
C SER A 226 -4.80 -11.69 -13.39
N ALA A 227 -5.72 -12.62 -13.65
CA ALA A 227 -7.16 -12.39 -13.52
C ALA A 227 -7.60 -11.90 -12.12
N ASP A 228 -6.95 -12.40 -11.05
CA ASP A 228 -7.32 -12.09 -9.67
C ASP A 228 -6.76 -10.76 -9.13
N CYS A 229 -6.07 -9.99 -9.97
CA CYS A 229 -5.57 -8.66 -9.61
C CYS A 229 -6.60 -7.54 -9.86
N TYR A 230 -7.69 -7.85 -10.57
CA TYR A 230 -8.68 -6.84 -10.93
C TYR A 230 -9.67 -6.53 -9.81
N ILE A 231 -10.19 -5.32 -9.84
CA ILE A 231 -11.27 -4.86 -8.96
C ILE A 231 -12.54 -5.65 -9.31
N THR A 232 -13.19 -6.18 -8.29
CA THR A 232 -14.53 -6.78 -8.40
C THR A 232 -15.57 -5.82 -7.82
N GLU A 233 -16.59 -5.48 -8.61
CA GLU A 233 -17.62 -4.53 -8.21
C GLU A 233 -18.30 -4.94 -6.89
N GLY A 234 -18.41 -3.96 -5.99
CA GLY A 234 -19.08 -4.12 -4.69
C GLY A 234 -18.24 -4.82 -3.62
N ARG A 235 -17.13 -5.48 -3.97
CA ARG A 235 -16.28 -6.22 -3.03
C ARG A 235 -15.12 -5.38 -2.52
N ASP A 236 -14.64 -5.69 -1.31
CA ASP A 236 -13.41 -5.15 -0.72
C ASP A 236 -12.44 -6.33 -0.54
N LEU A 237 -11.48 -6.46 -1.46
CA LEU A 237 -10.59 -7.61 -1.56
C LEU A 237 -9.16 -7.25 -1.21
N LEU A 238 -8.47 -8.25 -0.67
CA LEU A 238 -7.03 -8.32 -0.50
C LEU A 238 -6.52 -9.58 -1.20
N THR A 239 -5.62 -9.43 -2.15
CA THR A 239 -4.99 -10.55 -2.86
C THR A 239 -3.51 -10.61 -2.53
N LEU A 240 -3.03 -11.78 -2.06
CA LEU A 240 -1.62 -12.04 -1.83
C LEU A 240 -1.06 -12.92 -2.93
N ILE A 241 0.12 -12.59 -3.45
CA ILE A 241 0.76 -13.32 -4.54
C ILE A 241 2.17 -13.73 -4.14
N THR A 242 2.49 -15.00 -4.37
CA THR A 242 3.86 -15.51 -4.24
C THR A 242 4.20 -16.50 -5.34
N CYS A 243 5.47 -16.89 -5.43
CA CYS A 243 5.94 -17.91 -6.35
C CYS A 243 5.88 -19.28 -5.69
N VAL A 244 5.44 -20.30 -6.43
CA VAL A 244 5.50 -21.71 -6.03
C VAL A 244 6.16 -22.53 -7.13
N SER A 245 6.96 -23.54 -6.76
CA SER A 245 7.59 -24.41 -7.74
C SER A 245 6.53 -25.18 -8.53
N ASN A 246 6.63 -25.22 -9.86
CA ASN A 246 5.75 -26.01 -10.72
C ASN A 246 6.22 -27.45 -10.94
N GLY A 247 7.31 -27.87 -10.29
CA GLY A 247 7.88 -29.22 -10.41
C GLY A 247 8.65 -29.48 -11.72
N HIS A 248 8.71 -28.52 -12.63
CA HIS A 248 9.38 -28.63 -13.95
C HIS A 248 10.54 -27.64 -14.10
N GLY A 249 11.10 -27.16 -12.98
CA GLY A 249 12.23 -26.21 -12.97
C GLY A 249 11.80 -24.74 -13.16
N GLY A 250 10.50 -24.45 -13.12
CA GLY A 250 9.93 -23.11 -13.17
C GLY A 250 9.06 -22.80 -11.96
N PHE A 251 8.40 -21.65 -12.02
CA PHE A 251 7.52 -21.16 -10.96
C PHE A 251 6.17 -20.73 -11.54
N ASP A 252 5.10 -21.13 -10.86
CA ASP A 252 3.76 -20.60 -11.02
C ASP A 252 3.48 -19.54 -9.95
N ARG A 253 2.36 -18.83 -10.06
CA ARG A 253 1.91 -17.83 -9.11
C ARG A 253 0.83 -18.43 -8.22
N PHE A 254 1.05 -18.40 -6.91
CA PHE A 254 0.07 -18.79 -5.91
C PHE A 254 -0.65 -17.54 -5.39
N TYR A 255 -1.97 -17.56 -5.47
CA TYR A 255 -2.85 -16.48 -5.05
C TYR A 255 -3.61 -16.89 -3.79
N VAL A 256 -3.69 -15.99 -2.82
CA VAL A 256 -4.62 -16.06 -1.70
C VAL A 256 -5.54 -14.87 -1.82
N ILE A 257 -6.84 -15.11 -1.97
CA ILE A 257 -7.85 -14.06 -2.08
C ILE A 257 -8.60 -14.01 -0.76
N ALA A 258 -8.65 -12.81 -0.17
CA ALA A 258 -9.34 -12.55 1.08
C ALA A 258 -10.34 -11.40 0.89
N GLU A 259 -11.46 -11.44 1.62
CA GLU A 259 -12.50 -10.43 1.58
C GLU A 259 -12.68 -9.79 2.93
N ARG A 260 -13.01 -8.51 2.91
CA ARG A 260 -13.27 -7.70 4.11
C ARG A 260 -14.34 -8.34 4.98
N SER A 261 -14.06 -8.52 6.29
CA SER A 261 -14.97 -9.13 7.27
C SER A 261 -15.75 -8.07 8.06
#